data_a54d8d0453f6771f4042da5c25af2e2c
#
_entry.id   a54d8d0453f6771f4042da5c25af2e2c
#
_cell.length_a   1.000
_cell.length_b   1.000
_cell.length_c   1.000
_cell.angle_alpha   90.00
_cell.angle_beta   90.00
_cell.angle_gamma   90.00
#
_symmetry.space_group_name_H-M   'P 1'
#
loop_
_entity.id
_entity.type
_entity.pdbx_description
1 polymer ?
#
loop_
_entity_poly.entity_id
_entity_poly.type
_entity_poly.pdbx_seq_one_letter_code
_entity_poly.pdbx_strand_id
1 'polypeptide(L)'
;MVSEGRLEESVVRKRSSVLLVLGAAAALVLAGGSLAAMAAAVSSVNVTSASPTLPFSQNKQNEPAIAVDANHNNIVVAGSNDEIDEQACSSQFPANPCPFTPGVGVSGVYFSFNSGKTWTQPTYTGYTARNCTADFTTPVSQCAQTEGHIGTLPWYEENGLVSDGDPGLAFGPAPGPNGFKWSNGDRLYYSNLTSNFPTGSSFRGFEAIAVSRMDNPTPGTSTGTIGDRTSWMPPVVVSRQSNTTFSDKSQIWADNAASSPFFGNVYLCWAMFQGQEKGKAAPAALQVAVSSDGGSTWTQHQISAAANNGQRNPPDGCTIRTDSLGNAYVFGIGTVQSAGGQSFELMSVSHDGGSTWSAQTPVVGPVHQPGILDNAQGRATIDGVAGARSDLAPAPSVDIANGAPTGNGATNHMVMSFVSSTVDGNEHPHVNFTESSNHGVSWTTPQQIETSGDRGFYTAPAISPNGNTVYVVYNAFTTAYQTNTRSPRELVGVVKRGTVSSGVTGSWTTLNRGASGDARGSSANSQVAEFLGDYVYAAATNTFGVAVWNDTRNAQDCRAVDTYRENLLQGITPNPKPDPPTSCPANSTFGNSDIYSFSSAP
;
A
#
# COMPACT_ATOMS: atom_id res chain seq x y z
N MET A 1 -22.80 5.46 72.01
CA MET A 1 -22.09 4.69 73.03
C MET A 1 -20.67 4.57 72.49
N VAL A 2 -19.78 5.42 72.96
CA VAL A 2 -18.71 5.19 73.93
C VAL A 2 -17.63 4.29 73.28
N SER A 3 -16.33 4.56 73.14
CA SER A 3 -15.40 5.64 73.59
C SER A 3 -14.04 5.21 73.01
N GLU A 4 -13.30 6.08 72.46
CA GLU A 4 -12.06 6.73 73.03
C GLU A 4 -10.93 5.81 73.44
N GLY A 5 -9.74 6.21 73.04
CA GLY A 5 -8.48 5.80 73.65
C GLY A 5 -7.22 6.21 72.86
N ARG A 6 -6.83 7.48 72.97
CA ARG A 6 -5.51 8.06 72.67
C ARG A 6 -4.46 7.61 73.69
N LEU A 7 -3.15 7.72 73.32
CA LEU A 7 -2.00 8.34 74.02
C LEU A 7 -0.72 7.91 73.28
N GLU A 8 0.04 8.72 72.62
CA GLU A 8 1.04 9.77 73.00
C GLU A 8 2.14 9.32 73.96
N GLU A 9 3.30 9.64 73.58
CA GLU A 9 4.50 10.29 74.16
C GLU A 9 5.78 9.51 73.88
N SER A 10 6.78 10.00 73.28
CA SER A 10 7.67 11.16 73.26
C SER A 10 9.04 10.85 73.89
N VAL A 11 10.12 11.33 73.19
CA VAL A 11 11.36 12.00 73.70
C VAL A 11 12.50 11.08 74.20
N VAL A 12 13.75 11.16 73.70
CA VAL A 12 14.81 12.19 73.92
C VAL A 12 16.13 11.79 73.25
N ARG A 13 16.81 12.82 72.77
CA ARG A 13 18.17 12.96 72.25
C ARG A 13 19.28 12.34 73.09
N LYS A 14 20.40 11.90 72.43
CA LYS A 14 21.74 12.43 72.76
C LYS A 14 22.76 12.26 71.64
N ARG A 15 23.48 13.33 71.37
CA ARG A 15 24.67 13.45 70.53
C ARG A 15 25.89 12.82 71.22
N SER A 16 26.80 12.25 70.44
CA SER A 16 28.25 12.42 70.70
C SER A 16 29.03 12.08 69.41
N SER A 17 29.87 13.05 69.04
CA SER A 17 30.84 12.98 67.95
C SER A 17 32.14 12.36 68.49
N VAL A 18 32.78 11.48 67.67
CA VAL A 18 34.24 11.25 67.75
C VAL A 18 34.76 11.01 66.32
N LEU A 19 35.72 11.87 65.93
CA LEU A 19 36.61 11.73 64.78
C LEU A 19 37.66 10.63 65.04
N LEU A 20 38.10 9.91 63.99
CA LEU A 20 39.50 9.53 63.68
C LEU A 20 39.45 8.67 62.38
N VAL A 21 39.91 9.11 61.23
CA VAL A 21 41.24 9.14 60.62
C VAL A 21 41.67 7.78 60.01
N LEU A 22 41.77 7.80 58.69
CA LEU A 22 42.66 7.10 57.75
C LEU A 22 42.72 5.55 57.70
N GLY A 23 42.39 5.05 56.52
CA GLY A 23 42.76 3.73 56.00
C GLY A 23 42.33 3.55 54.55
N ALA A 24 43.18 3.95 53.59
CA ALA A 24 42.97 3.72 52.19
C ALA A 24 43.16 2.22 51.89
N ALA A 25 42.13 1.58 51.39
CA ALA A 25 42.26 0.33 50.65
C ALA A 25 41.36 0.41 49.39
N ALA A 26 42.02 0.58 48.25
CA ALA A 26 41.37 0.55 46.94
C ALA A 26 40.91 -0.86 46.64
N ALA A 27 39.59 -1.10 46.68
CA ALA A 27 38.97 -2.25 46.06
C ALA A 27 38.34 -1.80 44.72
N LEU A 28 39.04 -2.06 43.61
CA LEU A 28 38.57 -1.89 42.26
C LEU A 28 37.48 -2.96 42.01
N VAL A 29 36.22 -2.62 42.20
CA VAL A 29 35.10 -3.42 41.68
C VAL A 29 34.92 -3.03 40.23
N LEU A 30 35.41 -3.89 39.33
CA LEU A 30 35.05 -3.89 37.92
C LEU A 30 33.55 -4.19 37.79
N ALA A 31 32.72 -3.16 37.83
CA ALA A 31 31.37 -3.23 37.35
C ALA A 31 31.43 -3.33 35.80
N GLY A 32 31.39 -4.56 35.29
CA GLY A 32 31.16 -4.83 33.89
C GLY A 32 29.76 -4.38 33.49
N GLY A 33 29.60 -3.09 33.27
CA GLY A 33 28.44 -2.54 32.58
C GLY A 33 28.55 -2.95 31.13
N SER A 34 27.78 -3.95 30.72
CA SER A 34 27.48 -4.16 29.33
C SER A 34 26.85 -2.87 28.78
N LEU A 35 27.66 -2.08 28.07
CA LEU A 35 27.18 -1.09 27.13
C LEU A 35 26.40 -1.87 26.04
N ALA A 36 25.12 -2.13 26.30
CA ALA A 36 24.20 -2.38 25.21
C ALA A 36 24.26 -1.10 24.36
N ALA A 37 24.95 -1.18 23.22
CA ALA A 37 24.84 -0.16 22.19
C ALA A 37 23.33 -0.05 21.90
N MET A 38 22.69 1.01 22.34
CA MET A 38 21.39 1.40 21.83
C MET A 38 21.61 1.68 20.36
N ALA A 39 21.35 0.67 19.52
CA ALA A 39 21.16 0.90 18.11
C ALA A 39 20.11 2.03 18.04
N ALA A 40 20.48 3.15 17.45
CA ALA A 40 19.53 4.22 17.19
C ALA A 40 18.35 3.57 16.48
N ALA A 41 17.17 3.69 17.06
CA ALA A 41 15.95 3.16 16.44
C ALA A 41 15.88 3.79 15.04
N VAL A 42 15.99 2.97 14.01
CA VAL A 42 15.88 3.46 12.63
C VAL A 42 14.45 3.96 12.50
N SER A 43 14.31 5.28 12.34
CA SER A 43 13.00 5.92 12.25
C SER A 43 12.39 5.66 10.87
N SER A 44 11.06 5.56 10.81
CA SER A 44 10.33 5.60 9.54
C SER A 44 10.58 6.91 8.80
N VAL A 45 10.67 6.84 7.47
CA VAL A 45 11.00 7.97 6.59
C VAL A 45 9.78 8.31 5.71
N ASN A 46 9.47 9.59 5.57
CA ASN A 46 8.43 10.05 4.65
C ASN A 46 8.89 9.84 3.19
N VAL A 47 8.10 9.08 2.42
CA VAL A 47 8.30 8.84 0.98
C VAL A 47 7.78 10.00 0.16
N THR A 48 6.62 10.54 0.54
CA THR A 48 5.89 11.62 -0.14
C THR A 48 6.33 13.01 0.33
N SER A 49 7.62 13.18 0.62
CA SER A 49 8.20 14.37 1.25
C SER A 49 8.09 15.66 0.43
N ALA A 50 7.80 15.59 -0.86
CA ALA A 50 7.54 16.76 -1.71
C ALA A 50 6.06 17.16 -1.73
N SER A 51 5.16 16.28 -1.28
CA SER A 51 3.72 16.59 -1.18
C SER A 51 3.48 17.51 0.02
N PRO A 52 2.57 18.51 -0.11
CA PRO A 52 2.31 19.44 0.99
C PRO A 52 1.53 18.78 2.13
N THR A 53 1.68 19.28 3.36
CA THR A 53 0.85 18.85 4.50
C THR A 53 -0.53 19.52 4.51
N LEU A 54 -0.72 20.54 3.70
CA LEU A 54 -1.96 21.27 3.41
C LEU A 54 -1.82 22.01 2.07
N PRO A 55 -2.88 22.38 1.37
CA PRO A 55 -4.28 22.19 1.72
C PRO A 55 -4.82 20.81 1.31
N PHE A 56 -5.98 20.44 1.84
CA PHE A 56 -6.77 19.32 1.30
C PHE A 56 -7.34 19.77 -0.07
N SER A 57 -7.33 18.95 -1.12
CA SER A 57 -6.97 17.53 -1.22
C SER A 57 -5.51 17.27 -1.64
N GLN A 58 -4.72 18.29 -1.94
CA GLN A 58 -3.31 18.16 -2.37
C GLN A 58 -2.42 17.43 -1.35
N ASN A 59 -2.81 17.40 -0.09
CA ASN A 59 -2.10 16.75 1.02
C ASN A 59 -2.46 15.27 1.19
N LYS A 60 -3.11 14.65 0.20
CA LYS A 60 -3.60 13.28 0.31
C LYS A 60 -2.78 12.34 -0.56
N GLN A 61 -2.20 11.30 0.05
CA GLN A 61 -1.51 10.19 -0.58
C GLN A 61 -1.95 8.87 0.07
N ASN A 62 -2.12 7.82 -0.74
CA ASN A 62 -2.47 6.49 -0.27
C ASN A 62 -2.10 5.41 -1.29
N GLU A 63 -2.37 4.14 -0.96
CA GLU A 63 -2.17 2.99 -1.85
C GLU A 63 -0.72 2.88 -2.37
N PRO A 64 0.27 2.73 -1.46
CA PRO A 64 1.65 2.66 -1.89
C PRO A 64 2.00 1.32 -2.54
N ALA A 65 2.90 1.37 -3.53
CA ALA A 65 3.63 0.22 -4.06
C ALA A 65 5.13 0.41 -3.90
N ILE A 66 5.91 -0.69 -3.94
CA ILE A 66 7.36 -0.63 -3.85
C ILE A 66 8.02 -1.74 -4.67
N ALA A 67 9.16 -1.44 -5.28
CA ALA A 67 10.05 -2.40 -5.91
C ALA A 67 11.51 -2.09 -5.62
N VAL A 68 12.31 -3.14 -5.45
CA VAL A 68 13.78 -3.05 -5.37
C VAL A 68 14.37 -3.60 -6.64
N ASP A 69 15.37 -2.91 -7.19
CA ASP A 69 16.15 -3.43 -8.30
C ASP A 69 16.99 -4.62 -7.82
N ALA A 70 16.71 -5.80 -8.37
CA ALA A 70 17.41 -7.03 -7.98
C ALA A 70 18.91 -7.03 -8.37
N ASN A 71 19.28 -6.26 -9.39
CA ASN A 71 20.65 -6.12 -9.88
C ASN A 71 21.41 -5.00 -9.15
N HIS A 72 20.70 -3.96 -8.71
CA HIS A 72 21.24 -2.80 -7.98
C HIS A 72 20.43 -2.50 -6.72
N ASN A 73 20.60 -3.30 -5.68
CA ASN A 73 19.77 -3.30 -4.46
C ASN A 73 19.69 -1.94 -3.72
N ASN A 74 20.58 -0.99 -4.01
CA ASN A 74 20.48 0.38 -3.49
C ASN A 74 19.40 1.21 -4.20
N ILE A 75 18.89 0.77 -5.35
CA ILE A 75 17.82 1.43 -6.10
C ILE A 75 16.49 0.85 -5.66
N VAL A 76 15.66 1.70 -5.10
CA VAL A 76 14.29 1.38 -4.64
C VAL A 76 13.35 2.42 -5.21
N VAL A 77 12.22 1.98 -5.73
CA VAL A 77 11.18 2.87 -6.27
C VAL A 77 9.88 2.58 -5.55
N ALA A 78 9.18 3.64 -5.16
CA ALA A 78 7.83 3.59 -4.64
C ALA A 78 6.87 4.36 -5.54
N GLY A 79 5.60 4.00 -5.50
CA GLY A 79 4.49 4.71 -6.13
C GLY A 79 3.36 4.88 -5.13
N SER A 80 2.47 5.81 -5.38
CA SER A 80 1.21 5.94 -4.62
C SER A 80 0.18 6.71 -5.44
N ASN A 81 -1.08 6.66 -5.01
CA ASN A 81 -1.98 7.76 -5.33
C ASN A 81 -1.42 9.01 -4.65
N ASP A 82 -1.28 10.10 -5.38
CA ASP A 82 -0.76 11.36 -4.90
C ASP A 82 -1.55 12.52 -5.52
N GLU A 83 -2.39 13.15 -4.72
CA GLU A 83 -3.24 14.25 -5.16
C GLU A 83 -2.51 15.61 -5.19
N ILE A 84 -1.17 15.60 -5.16
CA ILE A 84 -0.34 16.82 -5.16
C ILE A 84 -0.67 17.79 -6.30
N ASP A 85 -1.11 17.28 -7.45
CA ASP A 85 -1.40 18.06 -8.65
C ASP A 85 -2.86 18.50 -8.76
N GLU A 86 -3.73 18.02 -7.87
CA GLU A 86 -5.14 18.36 -7.83
C GLU A 86 -5.40 19.80 -7.36
N GLN A 87 -6.59 20.30 -7.62
CA GLN A 87 -7.02 21.57 -7.03
C GLN A 87 -7.25 21.41 -5.52
N ALA A 88 -6.92 22.44 -4.75
CA ALA A 88 -7.32 22.51 -3.36
C ALA A 88 -8.85 22.60 -3.22
N CYS A 89 -9.39 22.05 -2.14
CA CYS A 89 -10.79 22.26 -1.77
C CYS A 89 -11.10 23.77 -1.64
N SER A 90 -12.26 24.19 -2.11
CA SER A 90 -12.64 25.61 -2.11
C SER A 90 -14.14 25.79 -1.91
N SER A 91 -14.51 26.69 -0.97
CA SER A 91 -15.89 27.16 -0.79
C SER A 91 -16.49 27.84 -2.01
N GLN A 92 -15.67 28.21 -2.98
CA GLN A 92 -16.12 28.77 -4.25
C GLN A 92 -16.75 27.73 -5.18
N PHE A 93 -16.65 26.43 -4.82
CA PHE A 93 -17.27 25.31 -5.52
C PHE A 93 -18.39 24.67 -4.66
N PRO A 94 -19.49 25.37 -4.37
CA PRO A 94 -20.46 24.94 -3.35
C PRO A 94 -21.14 23.60 -3.67
N ALA A 95 -21.23 23.20 -4.94
CA ALA A 95 -21.81 21.94 -5.35
C ALA A 95 -20.86 20.74 -5.09
N ASN A 96 -19.55 20.95 -5.22
CA ASN A 96 -18.52 19.97 -4.94
C ASN A 96 -17.22 20.69 -4.53
N PRO A 97 -17.03 20.97 -3.24
CA PRO A 97 -15.90 21.77 -2.76
C PRO A 97 -14.54 21.09 -2.91
N CYS A 98 -14.51 19.77 -3.08
CA CYS A 98 -13.28 18.97 -3.19
C CYS A 98 -13.35 18.02 -4.41
N PRO A 99 -13.44 18.54 -5.64
CA PRO A 99 -13.53 17.69 -6.82
C PRO A 99 -12.17 17.15 -7.23
N PHE A 100 -12.17 16.04 -8.01
CA PHE A 100 -11.04 15.73 -8.88
C PHE A 100 -11.09 16.60 -10.13
N THR A 101 -9.97 17.18 -10.52
CA THR A 101 -9.89 18.02 -11.72
C THR A 101 -9.70 17.13 -12.96
N PRO A 102 -10.60 17.18 -13.96
CA PRO A 102 -10.45 16.36 -15.15
C PRO A 102 -9.11 16.62 -15.86
N GLY A 103 -8.37 15.57 -16.19
CA GLY A 103 -7.10 15.65 -16.90
C GLY A 103 -5.87 15.80 -15.99
N VAL A 104 -6.05 15.92 -14.68
CA VAL A 104 -4.95 15.93 -13.71
C VAL A 104 -4.66 14.50 -13.23
N GLY A 105 -3.39 14.08 -13.33
CA GLY A 105 -2.98 12.75 -12.91
C GLY A 105 -2.68 12.67 -11.42
N VAL A 106 -2.87 11.46 -10.84
CA VAL A 106 -2.63 11.18 -9.42
C VAL A 106 -1.65 10.03 -9.16
N SER A 107 -0.91 9.55 -10.16
CA SER A 107 0.07 8.47 -9.97
C SER A 107 1.44 9.03 -9.61
N GLY A 108 1.72 9.19 -8.32
CA GLY A 108 3.00 9.66 -7.78
C GLY A 108 4.12 8.62 -7.93
N VAL A 109 5.36 9.07 -8.11
CA VAL A 109 6.54 8.20 -8.19
C VAL A 109 7.71 8.76 -7.39
N TYR A 110 8.40 7.87 -6.65
CA TYR A 110 9.44 8.24 -5.70
C TYR A 110 10.63 7.31 -5.82
N PHE A 111 11.84 7.87 -5.82
CA PHE A 111 13.08 7.13 -5.99
C PHE A 111 13.98 7.23 -4.77
N SER A 112 14.60 6.12 -4.40
CA SER A 112 15.69 6.05 -3.44
C SER A 112 16.90 5.38 -4.08
N PHE A 113 18.08 5.94 -3.85
CA PHE A 113 19.36 5.41 -4.33
C PHE A 113 20.26 4.95 -3.18
N ASN A 114 19.69 4.81 -1.99
CA ASN A 114 20.39 4.38 -0.77
C ASN A 114 19.56 3.36 0.03
N SER A 115 18.94 2.41 -0.69
CA SER A 115 18.20 1.29 -0.12
C SER A 115 16.98 1.71 0.73
N GLY A 116 16.27 2.77 0.32
CA GLY A 116 15.06 3.23 0.99
C GLY A 116 15.28 4.14 2.22
N LYS A 117 16.51 4.65 2.43
CA LYS A 117 16.83 5.53 3.55
C LYS A 117 16.44 6.99 3.32
N THR A 118 16.42 7.44 2.08
CA THR A 118 15.93 8.76 1.67
C THR A 118 15.23 8.65 0.33
N TRP A 119 14.29 9.56 0.07
CA TRP A 119 13.46 9.54 -1.12
C TRP A 119 13.50 10.86 -1.87
N THR A 120 13.32 10.79 -3.17
CA THR A 120 13.21 11.93 -4.08
C THR A 120 11.99 11.74 -4.94
N GLN A 121 11.07 12.71 -4.95
CA GLN A 121 9.97 12.81 -5.90
C GLN A 121 10.43 13.74 -7.04
N PRO A 122 10.55 13.25 -8.28
CA PRO A 122 10.87 14.09 -9.44
C PRO A 122 9.74 15.06 -9.74
N THR A 123 10.08 16.13 -10.46
CA THR A 123 9.10 17.08 -10.99
C THR A 123 9.20 17.06 -12.50
N TYR A 124 8.05 16.87 -13.17
CA TYR A 124 7.95 16.87 -14.63
C TYR A 124 7.11 18.03 -15.14
N THR A 125 6.97 18.16 -16.45
CA THR A 125 5.99 19.03 -17.08
C THR A 125 4.77 18.22 -17.47
N GLY A 126 3.57 18.71 -17.16
CA GLY A 126 2.30 18.09 -17.48
C GLY A 126 1.14 18.98 -17.04
N TYR A 127 -0.07 18.45 -16.96
CA TYR A 127 -1.24 19.19 -16.52
C TYR A 127 -1.45 19.11 -15.01
N THR A 128 -1.71 20.27 -14.40
CA THR A 128 -1.88 20.45 -12.95
C THR A 128 -3.00 21.45 -12.65
N ALA A 129 -3.63 21.32 -11.50
CA ALA A 129 -4.56 22.29 -10.94
C ALA A 129 -4.08 22.88 -9.60
N ARG A 130 -2.81 22.70 -9.23
CA ARG A 130 -2.22 23.20 -7.96
C ARG A 130 -2.47 24.70 -7.74
N ASN A 131 -2.38 25.48 -8.80
CA ASN A 131 -2.57 26.92 -8.77
C ASN A 131 -3.86 27.28 -9.50
N CYS A 132 -4.98 26.76 -9.03
CA CYS A 132 -6.29 26.96 -9.62
C CYS A 132 -6.54 28.44 -9.95
N THR A 133 -6.76 28.74 -11.23
CA THR A 133 -7.06 30.07 -11.74
C THR A 133 -8.49 30.16 -12.26
N ALA A 134 -9.40 29.34 -11.78
CA ALA A 134 -10.79 29.33 -12.23
C ALA A 134 -11.41 30.72 -12.12
N ASP A 135 -12.22 31.07 -13.10
CA ASP A 135 -13.09 32.27 -13.04
C ASP A 135 -14.26 31.98 -12.08
N PHE A 136 -14.15 32.50 -10.87
CA PHE A 136 -15.16 32.36 -9.83
C PHE A 136 -16.38 33.28 -9.99
N THR A 137 -16.47 34.03 -11.10
CA THR A 137 -17.63 34.88 -11.38
C THR A 137 -18.86 34.08 -11.82
N THR A 138 -18.66 32.85 -12.27
CA THR A 138 -19.74 31.88 -12.54
C THR A 138 -19.62 30.70 -11.55
N PRO A 139 -20.74 30.04 -11.18
CA PRO A 139 -20.68 28.86 -10.34
C PRO A 139 -19.93 27.71 -11.03
N VAL A 140 -18.64 27.63 -10.83
CA VAL A 140 -17.78 26.56 -11.36
C VAL A 140 -17.60 25.50 -10.28
N SER A 141 -17.75 24.23 -10.63
CA SER A 141 -17.57 23.12 -9.69
C SER A 141 -16.12 22.65 -9.55
N GLN A 142 -15.23 23.11 -10.45
CA GLN A 142 -13.82 22.71 -10.49
C GLN A 142 -13.00 23.68 -11.33
N CYS A 143 -11.66 23.64 -11.13
CA CYS A 143 -10.71 24.37 -11.93
C CYS A 143 -10.55 23.79 -13.33
N ALA A 144 -10.10 24.60 -14.27
CA ALA A 144 -9.45 24.10 -15.47
C ALA A 144 -7.99 23.76 -15.14
N GLN A 145 -7.52 22.60 -15.61
CA GLN A 145 -6.11 22.25 -15.55
C GLN A 145 -5.27 23.17 -16.43
N THR A 146 -4.04 23.41 -16.03
CA THR A 146 -3.06 24.20 -16.79
C THR A 146 -1.76 23.43 -16.93
N GLU A 147 -1.01 23.65 -18.00
CA GLU A 147 0.34 23.10 -18.12
C GLU A 147 1.26 23.71 -17.05
N GLY A 148 2.02 22.84 -16.36
CA GLY A 148 2.89 23.24 -15.27
C GLY A 148 3.74 22.10 -14.75
N HIS A 149 4.27 22.28 -13.53
CA HIS A 149 5.05 21.25 -12.85
C HIS A 149 4.13 20.26 -12.16
N ILE A 150 4.34 18.97 -12.46
CA ILE A 150 3.63 17.83 -11.84
C ILE A 150 4.59 16.95 -11.04
N GLY A 151 4.09 16.34 -9.96
CA GLY A 151 4.78 15.32 -9.16
C GLY A 151 4.38 13.88 -9.51
N THR A 152 3.59 13.70 -10.55
CA THR A 152 3.02 12.44 -11.03
C THR A 152 3.68 11.98 -12.34
N LEU A 153 3.31 10.80 -12.85
CA LEU A 153 3.90 10.20 -14.06
C LEU A 153 3.73 11.10 -15.29
N PRO A 154 4.78 11.30 -16.11
CA PRO A 154 4.73 12.09 -17.34
C PRO A 154 4.17 11.28 -18.53
N TRP A 155 3.93 11.98 -19.66
CA TRP A 155 3.53 11.45 -20.97
C TRP A 155 2.07 11.02 -21.09
N TYR A 156 1.23 11.17 -20.07
CA TYR A 156 -0.16 10.71 -20.15
C TYR A 156 -1.00 11.61 -21.06
N GLU A 157 -0.97 12.93 -20.88
CA GLU A 157 -1.78 13.85 -21.69
C GLU A 157 -1.42 13.81 -23.19
N GLU A 158 -0.15 13.68 -23.55
CA GLU A 158 0.28 13.60 -24.95
C GLU A 158 -0.20 12.30 -25.61
N ASN A 159 -0.54 11.30 -24.81
CA ASN A 159 -1.12 10.03 -25.27
C ASN A 159 -2.65 10.01 -25.12
N GLY A 160 -3.27 11.14 -24.76
CA GLY A 160 -4.71 11.26 -24.54
C GLY A 160 -5.23 10.54 -23.32
N LEU A 161 -4.38 10.39 -22.29
CA LEU A 161 -4.62 9.63 -21.07
C LEU A 161 -4.49 10.53 -19.82
N VAL A 162 -4.99 10.02 -18.68
CA VAL A 162 -4.74 10.51 -17.33
C VAL A 162 -4.21 9.36 -16.50
N SER A 163 -3.29 9.60 -15.57
CA SER A 163 -2.79 8.59 -14.64
C SER A 163 -3.62 8.62 -13.34
N ASP A 164 -4.40 7.55 -13.08
CA ASP A 164 -5.47 7.57 -12.09
C ASP A 164 -5.15 6.78 -10.80
N GLY A 165 -3.86 6.54 -10.53
CA GLY A 165 -3.44 5.88 -9.28
C GLY A 165 -3.42 4.35 -9.36
N ASP A 166 -3.55 3.68 -8.21
CA ASP A 166 -3.43 2.23 -8.04
C ASP A 166 -2.10 1.67 -8.58
N PRO A 167 -0.96 2.10 -8.03
CA PRO A 167 0.35 1.76 -8.57
C PRO A 167 0.72 0.29 -8.36
N GLY A 168 1.33 -0.32 -9.36
CA GLY A 168 2.10 -1.54 -9.25
C GLY A 168 3.51 -1.33 -9.78
N LEU A 169 4.53 -1.89 -9.13
CA LEU A 169 5.93 -1.67 -9.49
C LEU A 169 6.69 -2.98 -9.63
N ALA A 170 7.56 -3.06 -10.64
CA ALA A 170 8.50 -4.16 -10.80
C ALA A 170 9.79 -3.69 -11.46
N PHE A 171 10.91 -4.36 -11.13
CA PHE A 171 12.15 -4.28 -11.87
C PHE A 171 12.44 -5.59 -12.59
N GLY A 172 12.90 -5.49 -13.83
CA GLY A 172 13.38 -6.59 -14.63
C GLY A 172 14.56 -6.20 -15.50
N PRO A 173 15.18 -7.15 -16.22
CA PRO A 173 16.23 -6.84 -17.17
C PRO A 173 15.68 -6.03 -18.34
N ALA A 174 16.46 -5.09 -18.85
CA ALA A 174 16.14 -4.40 -20.08
C ALA A 174 16.27 -5.33 -21.31
N PRO A 175 15.41 -5.19 -22.33
CA PRO A 175 15.56 -5.92 -23.58
C PRO A 175 16.81 -5.47 -24.35
N GLY A 176 17.38 -6.36 -25.14
CA GLY A 176 18.50 -6.06 -26.02
C GLY A 176 18.48 -6.91 -27.29
N PRO A 177 19.41 -6.69 -28.23
CA PRO A 177 19.42 -7.39 -29.52
C PRO A 177 19.48 -8.92 -29.41
N ASN A 178 20.01 -9.43 -28.30
CA ASN A 178 20.17 -10.86 -28.04
C ASN A 178 19.30 -11.33 -26.86
N GLY A 179 18.12 -10.76 -26.70
CA GLY A 179 17.17 -11.06 -25.62
C GLY A 179 17.46 -10.28 -24.34
N PHE A 180 16.84 -10.69 -23.25
CA PHE A 180 16.96 -10.05 -21.95
C PHE A 180 18.24 -10.47 -21.24
N LYS A 181 18.94 -9.50 -20.67
CA LYS A 181 20.13 -9.70 -19.83
C LYS A 181 20.24 -8.52 -18.86
N TRP A 182 20.67 -8.76 -17.64
CA TRP A 182 21.02 -7.70 -16.70
C TRP A 182 22.13 -6.76 -17.23
N SER A 183 23.00 -7.26 -18.09
CA SER A 183 24.03 -6.44 -18.76
C SER A 183 23.49 -5.47 -19.82
N ASN A 184 22.22 -5.58 -20.20
CA ASN A 184 21.57 -4.58 -21.07
C ASN A 184 21.08 -3.36 -20.25
N GLY A 185 21.04 -3.49 -18.92
CA GLY A 185 20.48 -2.54 -17.98
C GLY A 185 19.23 -3.07 -17.27
N ASP A 186 18.71 -2.25 -16.38
CA ASP A 186 17.54 -2.54 -15.57
C ASP A 186 16.36 -1.72 -16.06
N ARG A 187 15.18 -2.33 -16.14
CA ARG A 187 13.94 -1.65 -16.52
C ARG A 187 12.97 -1.63 -15.36
N LEU A 188 12.58 -0.43 -14.99
CA LEU A 188 11.43 -0.17 -14.11
C LEU A 188 10.15 -0.24 -14.92
N TYR A 189 9.16 -0.96 -14.40
CA TYR A 189 7.78 -1.00 -14.88
C TYR A 189 6.89 -0.39 -13.80
N TYR A 190 6.00 0.51 -14.21
CA TYR A 190 5.00 1.12 -13.35
C TYR A 190 3.63 0.91 -13.98
N SER A 191 2.80 0.03 -13.41
CA SER A 191 1.40 -0.11 -13.79
C SER A 191 0.53 0.81 -12.96
N ASN A 192 -0.53 1.36 -13.55
CA ASN A 192 -1.51 2.18 -12.87
C ASN A 192 -2.85 2.15 -13.60
N LEU A 193 -3.88 2.63 -12.94
CA LEU A 193 -5.15 2.95 -13.58
C LEU A 193 -4.97 4.12 -14.55
N THR A 194 -5.79 4.15 -15.59
CA THR A 194 -5.78 5.24 -16.56
C THR A 194 -7.17 5.47 -17.15
N SER A 195 -7.60 6.73 -17.19
CA SER A 195 -8.76 7.19 -17.93
C SER A 195 -8.36 7.96 -19.20
N ASN A 196 -9.35 8.24 -20.05
CA ASN A 196 -9.11 9.10 -21.19
C ASN A 196 -8.97 10.56 -20.75
N PHE A 197 -8.01 11.28 -21.32
CA PHE A 197 -7.92 12.72 -21.16
C PHE A 197 -9.23 13.37 -21.64
N PRO A 198 -9.73 14.47 -21.04
CA PRO A 198 -11.05 15.03 -21.33
C PRO A 198 -11.36 15.31 -22.81
N THR A 199 -10.34 15.57 -23.60
CA THR A 199 -10.45 15.79 -25.05
C THR A 199 -9.99 14.60 -25.87
N GLY A 200 -9.60 13.48 -25.20
CA GLY A 200 -9.06 12.26 -25.81
C GLY A 200 -10.09 11.13 -25.91
N SER A 201 -9.75 10.14 -26.70
CA SER A 201 -10.49 8.87 -26.79
C SER A 201 -9.53 7.74 -27.17
N SER A 202 -8.49 7.56 -26.36
CA SER A 202 -7.41 6.59 -26.62
C SER A 202 -7.87 5.15 -26.48
N PHE A 203 -8.88 4.90 -25.64
CA PHE A 203 -9.52 3.59 -25.48
C PHE A 203 -11.03 3.74 -25.21
N ARG A 204 -11.75 2.63 -25.24
CA ARG A 204 -13.17 2.58 -24.88
C ARG A 204 -13.32 2.16 -23.42
N GLY A 205 -14.42 2.58 -22.77
CA GLY A 205 -14.71 2.24 -21.37
C GLY A 205 -14.28 3.34 -20.41
N PHE A 206 -14.35 3.03 -19.11
CA PHE A 206 -14.21 4.04 -18.06
C PHE A 206 -12.79 4.13 -17.55
N GLU A 207 -12.16 2.97 -17.31
CA GLU A 207 -10.84 2.90 -16.73
C GLU A 207 -10.11 1.67 -17.25
N ALA A 208 -8.87 1.86 -17.66
CA ALA A 208 -7.98 0.85 -18.20
C ALA A 208 -6.74 0.70 -17.30
N ILE A 209 -5.89 -0.28 -17.59
CA ILE A 209 -4.56 -0.41 -17.00
C ILE A 209 -3.54 0.04 -18.03
N ALA A 210 -2.67 0.96 -17.61
CA ALA A 210 -1.50 1.41 -18.39
C ALA A 210 -0.20 1.01 -17.71
N VAL A 211 0.88 0.89 -18.49
CA VAL A 211 2.24 0.62 -18.00
C VAL A 211 3.21 1.65 -18.56
N SER A 212 3.82 2.42 -17.67
CA SER A 212 4.97 3.29 -17.93
C SER A 212 6.28 2.54 -17.68
N ARG A 213 7.36 2.93 -18.35
CA ARG A 213 8.66 2.23 -18.27
C ARG A 213 9.81 3.23 -18.26
N MET A 214 10.85 2.93 -17.48
CA MET A 214 12.10 3.70 -17.45
C MET A 214 13.30 2.75 -17.40
N ASP A 215 14.30 2.98 -18.25
CA ASP A 215 15.53 2.20 -18.21
C ASP A 215 16.59 2.89 -17.34
N ASN A 216 17.33 2.11 -16.54
CA ASN A 216 18.48 2.52 -15.75
C ASN A 216 18.23 3.80 -14.92
N PRO A 217 17.27 3.81 -13.98
CA PRO A 217 17.01 5.01 -13.17
C PRO A 217 18.29 5.48 -12.47
N THR A 218 18.64 6.75 -12.69
CA THR A 218 19.82 7.39 -12.08
C THR A 218 19.44 8.72 -11.44
N PRO A 219 20.07 9.09 -10.30
CA PRO A 219 19.72 10.32 -9.61
C PRO A 219 20.08 11.57 -10.42
N GLY A 220 19.27 12.62 -10.31
CA GLY A 220 19.55 13.93 -10.92
C GLY A 220 18.35 14.54 -11.62
N THR A 221 18.57 15.74 -12.19
CA THR A 221 17.58 16.52 -12.94
C THR A 221 18.03 16.80 -14.38
N SER A 222 19.20 16.29 -14.79
CA SER A 222 19.71 16.44 -16.16
C SER A 222 19.15 15.35 -17.08
N THR A 223 19.38 15.52 -18.39
CA THR A 223 18.99 14.54 -19.42
C THR A 223 19.47 13.14 -19.07
N GLY A 224 18.58 12.16 -19.15
CA GLY A 224 18.84 10.76 -18.86
C GLY A 224 18.76 10.38 -17.38
N THR A 225 18.34 11.29 -16.49
CA THR A 225 18.14 11.00 -15.05
C THR A 225 16.66 10.94 -14.68
N ILE A 226 16.34 10.59 -13.44
CA ILE A 226 14.93 10.48 -12.96
C ILE A 226 14.15 11.79 -13.08
N GLY A 227 14.80 12.94 -13.06
CA GLY A 227 14.16 14.26 -13.23
C GLY A 227 13.95 14.69 -14.68
N ASP A 228 14.38 13.87 -15.64
CA ASP A 228 14.12 14.10 -17.05
C ASP A 228 12.92 13.27 -17.51
N ARG A 229 11.82 13.94 -17.91
CA ARG A 229 10.63 13.23 -18.40
C ARG A 229 10.94 12.31 -19.61
N THR A 230 11.96 12.62 -20.41
CA THR A 230 12.36 11.82 -21.58
C THR A 230 13.04 10.49 -21.21
N SER A 231 13.39 10.28 -19.94
CA SER A 231 13.82 8.98 -19.41
C SER A 231 12.65 7.99 -19.30
N TRP A 232 11.42 8.48 -19.26
CA TRP A 232 10.22 7.65 -19.32
C TRP A 232 9.81 7.40 -20.77
N MET A 233 9.44 6.16 -21.03
CA MET A 233 8.77 5.78 -22.27
C MET A 233 7.28 6.12 -22.19
N PRO A 234 6.61 6.46 -23.31
CA PRO A 234 5.16 6.65 -23.33
C PRO A 234 4.41 5.46 -22.70
N PRO A 235 3.31 5.72 -21.96
CA PRO A 235 2.50 4.66 -21.38
C PRO A 235 1.88 3.77 -22.45
N VAL A 236 1.75 2.49 -22.15
CA VAL A 236 1.07 1.50 -22.99
C VAL A 236 -0.20 1.05 -22.28
N VAL A 237 -1.37 1.24 -22.92
CA VAL A 237 -2.64 0.69 -22.43
C VAL A 237 -2.62 -0.82 -22.64
N VAL A 238 -2.71 -1.58 -21.56
CA VAL A 238 -2.58 -3.04 -21.56
C VAL A 238 -3.93 -3.75 -21.61
N SER A 239 -4.88 -3.29 -20.81
CA SER A 239 -6.19 -3.92 -20.70
C SER A 239 -7.04 -3.66 -21.94
N ARG A 240 -7.68 -4.71 -22.45
CA ARG A 240 -8.64 -4.59 -23.55
C ARG A 240 -9.97 -4.13 -22.99
N GLN A 241 -10.35 -2.91 -23.32
CA GLN A 241 -11.55 -2.25 -22.83
C GLN A 241 -12.72 -2.34 -23.81
N SER A 242 -13.93 -2.37 -23.26
CA SER A 242 -15.20 -2.15 -23.96
C SER A 242 -15.94 -0.98 -23.32
N ASN A 243 -17.02 -0.51 -23.92
CA ASN A 243 -17.82 0.59 -23.36
C ASN A 243 -18.45 0.27 -21.99
N THR A 244 -18.42 -0.99 -21.57
CA THR A 244 -19.05 -1.46 -20.33
C THR A 244 -18.03 -2.01 -19.32
N THR A 245 -16.73 -1.96 -19.61
CA THR A 245 -15.70 -2.50 -18.72
C THR A 245 -15.00 -1.41 -17.92
N PHE A 246 -14.62 -1.80 -16.71
CA PHE A 246 -13.82 -1.06 -15.76
C PHE A 246 -12.74 -1.99 -15.22
N SER A 247 -11.46 -1.65 -15.37
CA SER A 247 -10.33 -2.41 -14.86
C SER A 247 -9.81 -1.77 -13.59
N ASP A 248 -9.48 -2.59 -12.56
CA ASP A 248 -9.12 -2.11 -11.23
C ASP A 248 -8.06 -3.02 -10.58
N LYS A 249 -7.31 -2.48 -9.61
CA LYS A 249 -6.40 -3.21 -8.72
C LYS A 249 -5.32 -4.00 -9.45
N SER A 250 -4.52 -3.30 -10.25
CA SER A 250 -3.44 -3.93 -11.02
C SER A 250 -2.23 -4.27 -10.17
N GLN A 251 -1.63 -5.44 -10.44
CA GLN A 251 -0.32 -5.85 -9.92
C GLN A 251 0.59 -6.28 -11.06
N ILE A 252 1.84 -5.83 -11.05
CA ILE A 252 2.84 -6.13 -12.06
C ILE A 252 4.04 -6.87 -11.48
N TRP A 253 4.63 -7.76 -12.25
CA TRP A 253 5.85 -8.48 -11.92
C TRP A 253 6.69 -8.72 -13.16
N ALA A 254 8.00 -8.58 -13.05
CA ALA A 254 8.95 -9.00 -14.09
C ALA A 254 9.63 -10.29 -13.64
N ASP A 255 9.76 -11.26 -14.53
CA ASP A 255 10.58 -12.45 -14.30
C ASP A 255 12.04 -12.04 -14.25
N ASN A 256 12.58 -11.93 -13.04
CA ASN A 256 13.85 -11.29 -12.75
C ASN A 256 14.95 -12.27 -12.28
N ALA A 257 14.67 -13.57 -12.30
CA ALA A 257 15.65 -14.61 -12.00
C ALA A 257 16.26 -15.15 -13.30
N ALA A 258 17.55 -14.91 -13.56
CA ALA A 258 18.20 -15.28 -14.83
C ALA A 258 18.24 -16.79 -15.11
N SER A 259 17.91 -17.64 -14.14
CA SER A 259 17.73 -19.09 -14.33
C SER A 259 16.42 -19.46 -15.01
N SER A 260 15.44 -18.54 -15.01
CA SER A 260 14.13 -18.78 -15.63
C SER A 260 14.26 -18.88 -17.17
N PRO A 261 13.58 -19.83 -17.82
CA PRO A 261 13.50 -19.88 -19.28
C PRO A 261 12.69 -18.72 -19.88
N PHE A 262 11.92 -18.00 -19.05
CA PHE A 262 11.10 -16.83 -19.43
C PHE A 262 11.64 -15.52 -18.84
N PHE A 263 12.93 -15.52 -18.47
CA PHE A 263 13.61 -14.36 -17.92
C PHE A 263 13.37 -13.09 -18.76
N GLY A 264 12.87 -12.04 -18.11
CA GLY A 264 12.52 -10.77 -18.74
C GLY A 264 11.06 -10.67 -19.21
N ASN A 265 10.27 -11.75 -19.18
CA ASN A 265 8.83 -11.63 -19.37
C ASN A 265 8.24 -10.76 -18.25
N VAL A 266 7.24 -9.96 -18.61
CA VAL A 266 6.52 -9.10 -17.66
C VAL A 266 5.06 -9.56 -17.61
N TYR A 267 4.57 -9.70 -16.40
CA TYR A 267 3.24 -10.19 -16.10
C TYR A 267 2.46 -9.11 -15.36
N LEU A 268 1.20 -8.94 -15.73
CA LEU A 268 0.27 -8.00 -15.12
C LEU A 268 -1.04 -8.71 -14.83
N CYS A 269 -1.58 -8.59 -13.62
CA CYS A 269 -2.92 -9.07 -13.30
C CYS A 269 -3.81 -7.93 -12.81
N TRP A 270 -5.13 -8.06 -12.97
CA TRP A 270 -6.13 -7.10 -12.49
C TRP A 270 -7.53 -7.70 -12.47
N ALA A 271 -8.46 -7.07 -11.75
CA ALA A 271 -9.89 -7.35 -11.84
C ALA A 271 -10.53 -6.53 -12.95
N MET A 272 -11.32 -7.17 -13.80
CA MET A 272 -12.09 -6.51 -14.85
C MET A 272 -13.58 -6.62 -14.56
N PHE A 273 -14.18 -5.52 -14.14
CA PHE A 273 -15.59 -5.39 -13.84
C PHE A 273 -16.38 -5.12 -15.13
N GLN A 274 -17.53 -5.80 -15.27
CA GLN A 274 -18.43 -5.60 -16.40
C GLN A 274 -19.63 -4.74 -15.98
N GLY A 275 -19.40 -3.45 -15.87
CA GLY A 275 -20.39 -2.46 -15.47
C GLY A 275 -19.70 -1.12 -15.21
N GLN A 276 -20.50 -0.10 -15.02
CA GLN A 276 -20.02 1.28 -14.99
C GLN A 276 -19.71 1.78 -13.57
N GLU A 277 -19.98 0.99 -12.53
CA GLU A 277 -19.76 1.44 -11.17
C GLU A 277 -18.44 0.88 -10.61
N LYS A 278 -17.53 1.76 -10.32
CA LYS A 278 -16.21 1.50 -9.76
C LYS A 278 -16.28 0.53 -8.59
N GLY A 279 -15.66 -0.65 -8.73
CA GLY A 279 -15.52 -1.65 -7.68
C GLY A 279 -16.82 -2.25 -7.12
N LYS A 280 -17.96 -1.89 -7.65
CA LYS A 280 -19.28 -2.43 -7.25
C LYS A 280 -19.97 -3.18 -8.40
N ALA A 281 -19.42 -3.09 -9.58
CA ALA A 281 -19.99 -3.72 -10.76
C ALA A 281 -19.67 -5.21 -10.77
N ALA A 282 -20.70 -6.01 -10.93
CA ALA A 282 -20.58 -7.44 -11.18
C ALA A 282 -21.23 -7.75 -12.54
N PRO A 283 -20.77 -8.79 -13.25
CA PRO A 283 -19.72 -9.73 -12.85
C PRO A 283 -18.30 -9.16 -13.02
N ALA A 284 -17.34 -9.65 -12.20
CA ALA A 284 -15.94 -9.37 -12.33
C ALA A 284 -15.15 -10.63 -12.70
N ALA A 285 -14.09 -10.47 -13.46
CA ALA A 285 -13.18 -11.55 -13.84
C ALA A 285 -11.73 -11.15 -13.62
N LEU A 286 -10.92 -12.08 -13.14
CA LEU A 286 -9.48 -11.91 -13.02
C LEU A 286 -8.82 -12.05 -14.39
N GLN A 287 -8.05 -11.07 -14.77
CA GLN A 287 -7.32 -10.98 -16.03
C GLN A 287 -5.81 -11.06 -15.77
N VAL A 288 -5.08 -11.55 -16.75
CA VAL A 288 -3.62 -11.48 -16.83
C VAL A 288 -3.22 -10.97 -18.20
N ALA A 289 -2.19 -10.15 -18.26
CA ALA A 289 -1.50 -9.85 -19.50
C ALA A 289 -0.01 -10.17 -19.38
N VAL A 290 0.58 -10.61 -20.49
CA VAL A 290 1.99 -10.99 -20.55
C VAL A 290 2.67 -10.27 -21.70
N SER A 291 3.86 -9.73 -21.44
CA SER A 291 4.75 -9.13 -22.41
C SER A 291 6.08 -9.88 -22.42
N SER A 292 6.54 -10.25 -23.61
CA SER A 292 7.87 -10.85 -23.84
C SER A 292 8.84 -9.92 -24.57
N ASP A 293 8.49 -8.63 -24.69
CA ASP A 293 9.27 -7.60 -25.39
C ASP A 293 9.55 -6.36 -24.53
N GLY A 294 9.56 -6.54 -23.21
CA GLY A 294 9.85 -5.47 -22.26
C GLY A 294 8.71 -4.45 -22.11
N GLY A 295 7.48 -4.90 -22.19
CA GLY A 295 6.28 -4.09 -21.93
C GLY A 295 5.82 -3.27 -23.13
N SER A 296 6.30 -3.54 -24.35
CA SER A 296 5.91 -2.81 -25.55
C SER A 296 4.60 -3.36 -26.13
N THR A 297 4.43 -4.69 -26.10
CA THR A 297 3.19 -5.36 -26.51
C THR A 297 2.74 -6.38 -25.47
N TRP A 298 1.44 -6.64 -25.42
CA TRP A 298 0.83 -7.47 -24.39
C TRP A 298 -0.21 -8.43 -24.95
N THR A 299 -0.21 -9.65 -24.44
CA THR A 299 -1.24 -10.67 -24.70
C THR A 299 -2.06 -10.87 -23.43
N GLN A 300 -3.38 -10.65 -23.53
CA GLN A 300 -4.31 -10.74 -22.39
C GLN A 300 -5.01 -12.10 -22.37
N HIS A 301 -5.15 -12.66 -21.15
CA HIS A 301 -5.90 -13.88 -20.85
C HIS A 301 -6.86 -13.63 -19.68
N GLN A 302 -8.07 -14.18 -19.77
CA GLN A 302 -8.98 -14.27 -18.63
C GLN A 302 -8.75 -15.60 -17.92
N ILE A 303 -8.41 -15.55 -16.62
CA ILE A 303 -8.06 -16.75 -15.84
C ILE A 303 -9.14 -17.19 -14.85
N SER A 304 -10.11 -16.34 -14.55
CA SER A 304 -11.28 -16.72 -13.75
C SER A 304 -12.57 -16.49 -14.52
N ALA A 305 -13.60 -17.27 -14.20
CA ALA A 305 -14.96 -16.92 -14.61
C ALA A 305 -15.36 -15.58 -13.95
N ALA A 306 -16.21 -14.82 -14.65
CA ALA A 306 -16.78 -13.63 -14.07
C ALA A 306 -17.69 -14.00 -12.88
N ALA A 307 -17.47 -13.39 -11.72
CA ALA A 307 -18.33 -13.59 -10.56
C ALA A 307 -19.69 -12.91 -10.74
N ASN A 308 -20.76 -13.57 -10.32
CA ASN A 308 -22.13 -13.06 -10.43
C ASN A 308 -22.54 -12.20 -9.23
N ASN A 309 -23.60 -11.42 -9.41
CA ASN A 309 -24.16 -10.50 -8.41
C ASN A 309 -24.53 -11.12 -7.06
N GLY A 310 -24.58 -12.38 -6.85
CA GLY A 310 -24.87 -13.01 -5.56
C GLY A 310 -23.61 -13.48 -4.82
N GLN A 311 -22.46 -13.36 -5.42
CA GLN A 311 -21.21 -13.75 -4.79
C GLN A 311 -20.71 -12.59 -3.94
N ARG A 312 -20.52 -12.86 -2.66
CA ARG A 312 -19.70 -12.00 -1.79
C ARG A 312 -18.25 -12.18 -2.21
N ASN A 313 -17.47 -11.12 -2.27
CA ASN A 313 -16.09 -11.09 -2.70
C ASN A 313 -15.92 -11.58 -4.17
N PRO A 314 -16.27 -10.76 -5.17
CA PRO A 314 -15.81 -10.98 -6.52
C PRO A 314 -14.29 -11.04 -6.54
N PRO A 315 -13.65 -11.73 -7.51
CA PRO A 315 -12.20 -11.77 -7.62
C PRO A 315 -11.68 -10.35 -7.89
N ASP A 316 -11.31 -9.67 -6.81
CA ASP A 316 -10.72 -8.34 -6.79
C ASP A 316 -9.44 -8.41 -5.97
N GLY A 317 -8.42 -7.66 -6.38
CA GLY A 317 -7.10 -7.75 -5.77
C GLY A 317 -6.38 -9.05 -6.15
N CYS A 318 -5.35 -8.94 -6.96
CA CYS A 318 -4.52 -10.07 -7.33
C CYS A 318 -3.05 -9.82 -6.95
N THR A 319 -2.30 -10.90 -6.81
CA THR A 319 -0.84 -10.87 -6.76
C THR A 319 -0.28 -11.81 -7.83
N ILE A 320 0.75 -11.36 -8.56
CA ILE A 320 1.43 -12.17 -9.57
C ILE A 320 2.92 -12.24 -9.27
N ARG A 321 3.51 -13.44 -9.31
CA ARG A 321 4.94 -13.69 -9.04
C ARG A 321 5.45 -14.84 -9.91
N THR A 322 6.78 -14.90 -10.10
CA THR A 322 7.47 -16.02 -10.77
C THR A 322 8.45 -16.69 -9.84
N ASP A 323 8.65 -18.01 -10.03
CA ASP A 323 9.72 -18.75 -9.39
C ASP A 323 10.98 -18.80 -10.26
N SER A 324 12.06 -19.39 -9.75
CA SER A 324 13.35 -19.51 -10.47
C SER A 324 13.33 -20.48 -11.65
N LEU A 325 12.25 -21.24 -11.80
CA LEU A 325 12.02 -22.22 -12.87
C LEU A 325 11.16 -21.63 -14.01
N GLY A 326 10.67 -20.39 -13.84
CA GLY A 326 9.83 -19.69 -14.80
C GLY A 326 8.34 -20.01 -14.69
N ASN A 327 7.91 -20.70 -13.64
CA ASN A 327 6.49 -20.81 -13.38
C ASN A 327 5.95 -19.45 -12.90
N ALA A 328 4.85 -18.99 -13.49
CA ALA A 328 4.15 -17.80 -13.08
C ALA A 328 2.90 -18.17 -12.29
N TYR A 329 2.71 -17.52 -11.14
CA TYR A 329 1.61 -17.78 -10.21
C TYR A 329 0.77 -16.52 -10.05
N VAL A 330 -0.55 -16.66 -10.18
CA VAL A 330 -1.52 -15.61 -9.90
C VAL A 330 -2.38 -16.06 -8.74
N PHE A 331 -2.43 -15.21 -7.73
CA PHE A 331 -3.28 -15.39 -6.57
C PHE A 331 -4.41 -14.36 -6.60
N GLY A 332 -5.54 -14.70 -6.02
CA GLY A 332 -6.68 -13.82 -5.83
C GLY A 332 -7.66 -14.45 -4.86
N ILE A 333 -8.62 -13.68 -4.40
CA ILE A 333 -9.69 -14.18 -3.53
C ILE A 333 -10.90 -14.59 -4.37
N GLY A 334 -11.63 -15.61 -3.93
CA GLY A 334 -12.86 -15.99 -4.62
C GLY A 334 -13.72 -16.97 -3.82
N THR A 335 -14.96 -17.13 -4.24
CA THR A 335 -15.96 -17.98 -3.59
C THR A 335 -15.87 -19.41 -4.09
N VAL A 336 -15.79 -20.37 -3.18
CA VAL A 336 -15.76 -21.82 -3.47
C VAL A 336 -17.13 -22.44 -3.17
N GLN A 337 -17.89 -22.74 -4.22
CA GLN A 337 -19.26 -23.27 -4.09
C GLN A 337 -19.30 -24.65 -3.41
N SER A 338 -18.32 -25.53 -3.68
CA SER A 338 -18.19 -26.85 -3.03
C SER A 338 -17.91 -26.76 -1.53
N ALA A 339 -17.43 -25.62 -1.05
CA ALA A 339 -17.21 -25.32 0.37
C ALA A 339 -18.36 -24.47 0.97
N GLY A 340 -19.58 -24.61 0.43
CA GLY A 340 -20.76 -23.88 0.93
C GLY A 340 -20.76 -22.38 0.62
N GLY A 341 -20.04 -21.95 -0.42
CA GLY A 341 -19.98 -20.55 -0.81
C GLY A 341 -19.05 -19.68 0.07
N GLN A 342 -18.12 -20.30 0.79
CA GLN A 342 -17.10 -19.59 1.55
C GLN A 342 -16.00 -19.04 0.65
N SER A 343 -15.34 -17.97 1.08
CA SER A 343 -14.23 -17.34 0.35
C SER A 343 -12.90 -18.02 0.70
N PHE A 344 -12.07 -18.18 -0.32
CA PHE A 344 -10.72 -18.76 -0.23
C PHE A 344 -9.74 -17.93 -1.04
N GLU A 345 -8.47 -18.00 -0.65
CA GLU A 345 -7.37 -17.63 -1.53
C GLU A 345 -7.25 -18.67 -2.65
N LEU A 346 -7.26 -18.20 -3.87
CA LEU A 346 -7.21 -19.04 -5.08
C LEU A 346 -5.87 -18.82 -5.79
N MET A 347 -5.37 -19.87 -6.43
CA MET A 347 -4.14 -19.85 -7.21
C MET A 347 -4.38 -20.40 -8.62
N SER A 348 -3.78 -19.77 -9.62
CA SER A 348 -3.63 -20.21 -10.99
C SER A 348 -2.16 -20.20 -11.37
N VAL A 349 -1.70 -21.17 -12.16
CA VAL A 349 -0.29 -21.33 -12.53
C VAL A 349 -0.14 -21.43 -14.04
N SER A 350 0.89 -20.80 -14.56
CA SER A 350 1.41 -20.98 -15.92
C SER A 350 2.81 -21.59 -15.87
N HIS A 351 3.05 -22.61 -16.71
CA HIS A 351 4.35 -23.26 -16.87
C HIS A 351 5.01 -22.95 -18.23
N ASP A 352 4.42 -22.10 -19.01
CA ASP A 352 4.79 -21.81 -20.40
C ASP A 352 4.94 -20.31 -20.69
N GLY A 353 5.40 -19.56 -19.69
CA GLY A 353 5.67 -18.14 -19.80
C GLY A 353 4.40 -17.28 -19.93
N GLY A 354 3.27 -17.77 -19.39
CA GLY A 354 2.00 -17.05 -19.41
C GLY A 354 1.14 -17.30 -20.64
N SER A 355 1.53 -18.24 -21.51
CA SER A 355 0.75 -18.59 -22.72
C SER A 355 -0.53 -19.34 -22.39
N THR A 356 -0.48 -20.21 -21.37
CA THR A 356 -1.65 -20.91 -20.82
C THR A 356 -1.65 -20.88 -19.29
N TRP A 357 -2.84 -20.99 -18.71
CA TRP A 357 -3.07 -20.91 -17.27
C TRP A 357 -3.93 -22.05 -16.78
N SER A 358 -3.61 -22.62 -15.63
CA SER A 358 -4.46 -23.60 -14.97
C SER A 358 -5.77 -22.95 -14.50
N ALA A 359 -6.82 -23.74 -14.30
CA ALA A 359 -7.98 -23.29 -13.56
C ALA A 359 -7.58 -22.86 -12.15
N GLN A 360 -8.26 -21.86 -11.60
CA GLN A 360 -8.04 -21.44 -10.21
C GLN A 360 -8.40 -22.57 -9.24
N THR A 361 -7.54 -22.83 -8.28
CA THR A 361 -7.75 -23.79 -7.20
C THR A 361 -7.66 -23.11 -5.83
N PRO A 362 -8.53 -23.49 -4.86
CA PRO A 362 -8.42 -22.96 -3.49
C PRO A 362 -7.15 -23.49 -2.82
N VAL A 363 -6.40 -22.60 -2.19
CA VAL A 363 -5.12 -22.93 -1.54
C VAL A 363 -5.12 -22.62 -0.04
N VAL A 364 -5.78 -21.54 0.39
CA VAL A 364 -5.88 -21.12 1.80
C VAL A 364 -7.30 -20.67 2.09
N GLY A 365 -7.83 -21.04 3.24
CA GLY A 365 -9.15 -20.60 3.67
C GLY A 365 -9.88 -21.64 4.55
N PRO A 366 -11.13 -21.32 4.92
CA PRO A 366 -11.88 -20.13 4.51
C PRO A 366 -11.31 -18.83 5.08
N VAL A 367 -11.45 -17.74 4.32
CA VAL A 367 -11.11 -16.39 4.74
C VAL A 367 -12.37 -15.54 4.88
N HIS A 368 -12.34 -14.59 5.80
CA HIS A 368 -13.50 -13.74 6.07
C HIS A 368 -13.10 -12.27 5.97
N GLN A 369 -13.88 -11.51 5.21
CA GLN A 369 -13.71 -10.07 5.14
C GLN A 369 -13.92 -9.45 6.52
N PRO A 370 -12.94 -8.69 7.03
CA PRO A 370 -13.08 -7.98 8.29
C PRO A 370 -14.01 -6.79 8.18
N GLY A 371 -14.48 -6.30 9.35
CA GLY A 371 -15.36 -5.15 9.42
C GLY A 371 -16.84 -5.51 9.27
N ILE A 372 -17.68 -4.53 9.39
CA ILE A 372 -19.13 -4.63 9.25
C ILE A 372 -19.63 -3.71 8.14
N LEU A 373 -20.82 -4.01 7.60
CA LEU A 373 -21.42 -3.20 6.57
C LEU A 373 -21.72 -1.79 7.09
N ASP A 374 -21.07 -0.79 6.49
CA ASP A 374 -21.42 0.60 6.63
C ASP A 374 -22.51 0.94 5.60
N ASN A 375 -23.74 1.12 6.08
CA ASN A 375 -24.89 1.39 5.20
C ASN A 375 -24.78 2.74 4.48
N ALA A 376 -24.07 3.71 5.03
CA ALA A 376 -23.87 5.01 4.38
C ALA A 376 -22.95 4.91 3.16
N GLN A 377 -22.00 3.99 3.20
CA GLN A 377 -21.06 3.73 2.10
C GLN A 377 -21.49 2.55 1.21
N GLY A 378 -22.36 1.67 1.70
CA GLY A 378 -22.79 0.46 1.01
C GLY A 378 -21.68 -0.59 0.87
N ARG A 379 -20.68 -0.59 1.76
CA ARG A 379 -19.53 -1.52 1.77
C ARG A 379 -19.06 -1.81 3.20
N ALA A 380 -18.27 -2.86 3.38
CA ALA A 380 -17.68 -3.16 4.68
C ALA A 380 -16.54 -2.19 5.02
N THR A 381 -16.49 -1.79 6.29
CA THR A 381 -15.41 -0.98 6.86
C THR A 381 -14.93 -1.62 8.15
N ILE A 382 -13.69 -1.36 8.55
CA ILE A 382 -13.13 -1.98 9.76
C ILE A 382 -13.95 -1.66 11.01
N ASP A 383 -14.35 -0.41 11.17
CA ASP A 383 -15.17 0.00 12.32
C ASP A 383 -16.67 0.01 12.04
N GLY A 384 -17.10 -0.23 10.80
CA GLY A 384 -18.51 -0.23 10.41
C GLY A 384 -19.16 1.14 10.34
N VAL A 385 -18.42 2.21 10.61
CA VAL A 385 -18.85 3.61 10.50
C VAL A 385 -17.75 4.39 9.82
N ALA A 386 -18.01 5.38 9.05
CA ALA A 386 -17.09 6.33 8.39
C ALA A 386 -15.58 5.95 8.45
N GLY A 387 -15.30 4.68 8.46
CA GLY A 387 -13.98 4.13 8.68
C GLY A 387 -13.30 3.69 7.39
N ALA A 388 -12.18 3.03 7.57
CA ALA A 388 -11.42 2.46 6.48
C ALA A 388 -12.19 1.32 5.83
N ARG A 389 -12.36 1.38 4.53
CA ARG A 389 -12.96 0.29 3.75
C ARG A 389 -12.06 -0.95 3.81
N SER A 390 -12.66 -2.12 3.85
CA SER A 390 -11.95 -3.39 4.08
C SER A 390 -12.17 -4.41 2.97
N ASP A 391 -12.57 -3.96 1.78
CA ASP A 391 -12.95 -4.84 0.67
C ASP A 391 -11.80 -5.77 0.27
N LEU A 392 -10.58 -5.26 0.20
CA LEU A 392 -9.37 -6.01 -0.18
C LEU A 392 -8.53 -6.50 1.00
N ALA A 393 -8.94 -6.24 2.24
CA ALA A 393 -8.18 -6.68 3.41
C ALA A 393 -7.91 -8.21 3.43
N PRO A 394 -8.85 -9.07 2.98
CA PRO A 394 -8.59 -10.50 2.88
C PRO A 394 -7.91 -10.93 1.57
N ALA A 395 -7.67 -10.03 0.61
CA ALA A 395 -6.98 -10.41 -0.63
C ALA A 395 -5.53 -10.85 -0.35
N PRO A 396 -5.03 -11.89 -1.06
CA PRO A 396 -3.71 -12.44 -0.80
C PRO A 396 -2.62 -11.54 -1.33
N SER A 397 -1.68 -11.15 -0.47
CA SER A 397 -0.39 -10.62 -0.90
C SER A 397 0.65 -11.72 -0.79
N VAL A 398 1.43 -11.96 -1.85
CA VAL A 398 2.33 -13.11 -1.97
C VAL A 398 3.69 -12.68 -2.48
N ASP A 399 4.74 -13.33 -2.00
CA ASP A 399 6.09 -13.23 -2.55
C ASP A 399 6.77 -14.60 -2.63
N ILE A 400 7.80 -14.75 -3.49
CA ILE A 400 8.47 -16.01 -3.80
C ILE A 400 9.99 -15.82 -3.77
N ALA A 401 10.70 -16.69 -3.06
CA ALA A 401 12.16 -16.72 -2.97
C ALA A 401 12.79 -17.28 -4.26
N ASN A 402 12.78 -16.50 -5.33
CA ASN A 402 13.17 -16.91 -6.68
C ASN A 402 14.67 -16.81 -7.00
N GLY A 403 15.50 -16.41 -6.03
CA GLY A 403 16.94 -16.31 -6.21
C GLY A 403 17.42 -15.15 -7.09
N ALA A 404 16.58 -14.14 -7.34
CA ALA A 404 16.96 -12.97 -8.15
C ALA A 404 18.25 -12.29 -7.62
N PRO A 405 19.09 -11.73 -8.51
CA PRO A 405 18.93 -11.60 -9.96
C PRO A 405 19.35 -12.84 -10.78
N THR A 406 20.03 -13.82 -10.21
CA THR A 406 20.63 -14.94 -10.95
C THR A 406 19.78 -16.22 -10.96
N GLY A 407 18.89 -16.40 -10.00
CA GLY A 407 18.20 -17.64 -9.68
C GLY A 407 19.01 -18.58 -8.77
N ASN A 408 20.28 -18.25 -8.50
CA ASN A 408 21.13 -19.06 -7.64
C ASN A 408 20.67 -19.00 -6.17
N GLY A 409 20.59 -20.16 -5.54
CA GLY A 409 20.16 -20.26 -4.14
C GLY A 409 18.66 -20.04 -3.95
N ALA A 410 17.87 -19.99 -5.02
CA ALA A 410 16.42 -19.96 -4.93
C ALA A 410 15.89 -21.17 -4.15
N THR A 411 15.05 -20.93 -3.17
CA THR A 411 14.29 -21.99 -2.50
C THR A 411 12.91 -22.18 -3.10
N ASN A 412 12.46 -21.20 -3.88
CA ASN A 412 11.09 -21.06 -4.40
C ASN A 412 10.01 -21.14 -3.30
N HIS A 413 10.43 -20.83 -2.07
CA HIS A 413 9.54 -20.74 -0.93
C HIS A 413 8.56 -19.58 -1.14
N MET A 414 7.28 -19.85 -0.96
CA MET A 414 6.21 -18.88 -1.11
C MET A 414 5.71 -18.43 0.25
N VAL A 415 5.49 -17.15 0.41
CA VAL A 415 4.92 -16.55 1.61
C VAL A 415 3.68 -15.74 1.23
N MET A 416 2.64 -15.83 2.07
CA MET A 416 1.38 -15.12 1.86
C MET A 416 0.94 -14.46 3.16
N SER A 417 0.43 -13.23 3.07
CA SER A 417 -0.27 -12.57 4.17
C SER A 417 -1.58 -11.95 3.72
N PHE A 418 -2.55 -11.90 4.62
CA PHE A 418 -3.89 -11.35 4.42
C PHE A 418 -4.49 -10.97 5.77
N VAL A 419 -5.54 -10.14 5.76
CA VAL A 419 -6.28 -9.79 6.99
C VAL A 419 -7.64 -10.47 6.98
N SER A 420 -7.95 -11.17 8.07
CA SER A 420 -9.21 -11.92 8.20
C SER A 420 -9.72 -11.87 9.64
N SER A 421 -11.03 -11.95 9.84
CA SER A 421 -11.72 -11.90 11.13
C SER A 421 -12.43 -13.21 11.47
N THR A 422 -11.79 -14.37 11.23
CA THR A 422 -12.44 -15.68 11.32
C THR A 422 -12.75 -16.17 12.72
N VAL A 423 -12.02 -15.75 13.77
CA VAL A 423 -12.02 -16.43 15.08
C VAL A 423 -12.94 -15.74 16.07
N ASP A 424 -12.82 -14.45 16.24
CA ASP A 424 -13.48 -13.67 17.28
C ASP A 424 -14.34 -12.51 16.72
N GLY A 425 -14.70 -12.62 15.45
CA GLY A 425 -15.64 -11.72 14.80
C GLY A 425 -14.98 -10.49 14.19
N ASN A 426 -15.82 -9.61 13.65
CA ASN A 426 -15.40 -8.48 12.83
C ASN A 426 -14.71 -7.35 13.61
N GLU A 427 -14.81 -7.37 14.94
CA GLU A 427 -14.18 -6.38 15.83
C GLU A 427 -12.67 -6.61 16.00
N HIS A 428 -12.18 -7.83 15.69
CA HIS A 428 -10.80 -8.28 15.87
C HIS A 428 -10.20 -8.82 14.57
N PRO A 429 -9.94 -7.98 13.57
CA PRO A 429 -9.27 -8.41 12.36
C PRO A 429 -7.79 -8.73 12.63
N HIS A 430 -7.36 -9.92 12.20
CA HIS A 430 -6.02 -10.44 12.41
C HIS A 430 -5.16 -10.38 11.16
N VAL A 431 -3.87 -10.10 11.33
CA VAL A 431 -2.86 -10.23 10.27
C VAL A 431 -2.40 -11.67 10.22
N ASN A 432 -2.84 -12.40 9.21
CA ASN A 432 -2.51 -13.79 9.00
C ASN A 432 -1.31 -13.94 8.08
N PHE A 433 -0.45 -14.90 8.40
CA PHE A 433 0.71 -15.31 7.61
C PHE A 433 0.68 -16.80 7.37
N THR A 434 0.96 -17.24 6.15
CA THR A 434 1.09 -18.65 5.77
C THR A 434 2.17 -18.81 4.71
N GLU A 435 2.67 -20.02 4.53
CA GLU A 435 3.78 -20.29 3.61
C GLU A 435 3.69 -21.68 2.98
N SER A 436 4.33 -21.82 1.82
CA SER A 436 4.46 -23.07 1.07
C SER A 436 5.90 -23.29 0.62
N SER A 437 6.43 -24.48 0.88
CA SER A 437 7.76 -24.92 0.42
C SER A 437 7.70 -25.89 -0.77
N ASN A 438 6.53 -26.10 -1.35
CA ASN A 438 6.29 -27.09 -2.42
C ASN A 438 5.48 -26.50 -3.59
N HIS A 439 5.83 -25.29 -4.01
CA HIS A 439 5.24 -24.59 -5.16
C HIS A 439 3.72 -24.35 -5.05
N GLY A 440 3.23 -24.08 -3.84
CA GLY A 440 1.81 -23.80 -3.59
C GLY A 440 0.91 -25.03 -3.51
N VAL A 441 1.46 -26.26 -3.58
CA VAL A 441 0.66 -27.50 -3.49
C VAL A 441 0.03 -27.66 -2.10
N SER A 442 0.75 -27.27 -1.06
CA SER A 442 0.20 -27.19 0.30
C SER A 442 0.75 -25.98 1.04
N TRP A 443 -0.04 -25.49 1.97
CA TRP A 443 0.25 -24.30 2.78
C TRP A 443 0.17 -24.63 4.26
N THR A 444 0.98 -23.96 5.07
CA THR A 444 0.88 -24.07 6.52
C THR A 444 -0.44 -23.51 7.04
N THR A 445 -0.86 -23.92 8.22
CA THR A 445 -1.99 -23.25 8.89
C THR A 445 -1.64 -21.78 9.12
N PRO A 446 -2.50 -20.84 8.75
CA PRO A 446 -2.25 -19.40 8.95
C PRO A 446 -1.95 -19.08 10.42
N GLN A 447 -0.92 -18.27 10.64
CA GLN A 447 -0.50 -17.76 11.95
C GLN A 447 -0.89 -16.30 12.07
N GLN A 448 -1.43 -15.91 13.22
CA GLN A 448 -1.62 -14.51 13.57
C GLN A 448 -0.27 -13.92 13.99
N ILE A 449 0.16 -12.85 13.31
CA ILE A 449 1.50 -12.29 13.50
C ILE A 449 1.51 -10.83 13.97
N GLU A 450 0.36 -10.20 14.10
CA GLU A 450 0.25 -8.82 14.60
C GLU A 450 0.81 -8.68 16.02
N THR A 451 1.09 -7.47 16.42
CA THR A 451 1.39 -7.13 17.81
C THR A 451 0.09 -7.18 18.61
N SER A 452 0.13 -7.76 19.81
CA SER A 452 -1.05 -7.84 20.69
C SER A 452 -1.73 -6.47 20.87
N GLY A 453 -3.02 -6.44 20.60
CA GLY A 453 -3.85 -5.23 20.64
C GLY A 453 -3.99 -4.51 19.30
N ASP A 454 -3.21 -4.86 18.28
CA ASP A 454 -3.40 -4.36 16.92
C ASP A 454 -4.61 -5.03 16.26
N ARG A 455 -5.42 -4.25 15.59
CA ARG A 455 -6.48 -4.72 14.70
C ARG A 455 -6.02 -4.51 13.27
N GLY A 456 -5.70 -5.62 12.56
CA GLY A 456 -5.13 -5.58 11.22
C GLY A 456 -6.02 -4.87 10.22
N PHE A 457 -5.40 -4.15 9.27
CA PHE A 457 -6.13 -3.44 8.22
C PHE A 457 -5.69 -3.92 6.83
N TYR A 458 -4.44 -3.72 6.43
CA TYR A 458 -3.83 -4.29 5.23
C TYR A 458 -2.45 -4.84 5.54
N THR A 459 -1.98 -5.82 4.76
CA THR A 459 -0.69 -6.47 4.98
C THR A 459 -0.05 -6.94 3.68
N ALA A 460 1.29 -6.99 3.65
CA ALA A 460 2.04 -7.60 2.56
C ALA A 460 3.35 -8.23 3.07
N PRO A 461 3.69 -9.45 2.61
CA PRO A 461 4.96 -10.09 2.89
C PRO A 461 5.98 -9.78 1.80
N ALA A 462 7.25 -9.93 2.14
CA ALA A 462 8.36 -10.06 1.21
C ALA A 462 9.36 -11.08 1.75
N ILE A 463 9.84 -11.97 0.88
CA ILE A 463 10.85 -12.97 1.26
C ILE A 463 12.17 -12.66 0.55
N SER A 464 13.30 -12.79 1.27
CA SER A 464 14.60 -12.65 0.64
C SER A 464 14.77 -13.63 -0.52
N PRO A 465 15.43 -13.27 -1.63
CA PRO A 465 15.61 -14.14 -2.79
C PRO A 465 16.16 -15.53 -2.47
N ASN A 466 17.00 -15.66 -1.43
CA ASN A 466 17.54 -16.94 -0.94
C ASN A 466 16.61 -17.69 0.03
N GLY A 467 15.43 -17.14 0.36
CA GLY A 467 14.45 -17.80 1.22
C GLY A 467 14.75 -17.81 2.72
N ASN A 468 15.73 -17.04 3.20
CA ASN A 468 16.18 -17.13 4.60
C ASN A 468 15.47 -16.15 5.55
N THR A 469 14.89 -15.09 5.03
CA THR A 469 14.30 -14.02 5.83
C THR A 469 12.99 -13.54 5.21
N VAL A 470 11.97 -13.40 6.03
CA VAL A 470 10.68 -12.84 5.65
C VAL A 470 10.49 -11.49 6.35
N TYR A 471 9.98 -10.52 5.62
CA TYR A 471 9.51 -9.25 6.14
C TYR A 471 8.01 -9.16 5.90
N VAL A 472 7.28 -8.61 6.86
CA VAL A 472 5.84 -8.33 6.69
C VAL A 472 5.59 -6.90 7.13
N VAL A 473 4.95 -6.13 6.27
CA VAL A 473 4.37 -4.83 6.62
C VAL A 473 2.87 -5.00 6.85
N TYR A 474 2.34 -4.26 7.81
CA TYR A 474 0.90 -4.11 7.94
C TYR A 474 0.52 -2.73 8.50
N ASN A 475 -0.65 -2.24 8.11
CA ASN A 475 -1.36 -1.22 8.84
C ASN A 475 -2.26 -1.87 9.90
N ALA A 476 -2.44 -1.18 11.02
CA ALA A 476 -3.37 -1.61 12.06
C ALA A 476 -3.97 -0.42 12.81
N PHE A 477 -5.21 -0.60 13.28
CA PHE A 477 -5.81 0.26 14.27
C PHE A 477 -5.40 -0.19 15.67
N THR A 478 -4.91 0.74 16.49
CA THR A 478 -4.45 0.47 17.87
C THR A 478 -5.51 0.79 18.92
N THR A 479 -6.58 1.46 18.52
CA THR A 479 -7.75 1.72 19.36
C THR A 479 -8.72 0.53 19.32
N ALA A 480 -9.46 0.34 20.39
CA ALA A 480 -10.55 -0.63 20.42
C ALA A 480 -11.62 -0.31 19.37
N TYR A 481 -12.40 -1.31 19.00
CA TYR A 481 -13.53 -1.15 18.09
C TYR A 481 -14.44 0.00 18.48
N GLN A 482 -14.86 0.79 17.50
CA GLN A 482 -15.70 1.98 17.67
C GLN A 482 -16.93 1.89 16.76
N THR A 483 -18.10 2.28 17.30
CA THR A 483 -19.38 2.33 16.58
C THR A 483 -19.85 3.76 16.27
N ASN A 484 -18.98 4.75 16.45
CA ASN A 484 -19.29 6.16 16.20
C ASN A 484 -18.15 6.83 15.43
N THR A 485 -18.43 7.99 14.82
CA THR A 485 -17.44 8.75 14.06
C THR A 485 -16.69 9.79 14.91
N ARG A 486 -16.99 9.91 16.20
CA ARG A 486 -16.47 10.98 17.08
C ARG A 486 -15.25 10.59 17.88
N SER A 487 -14.98 9.29 18.01
CA SER A 487 -13.86 8.78 18.79
C SER A 487 -12.63 8.58 17.90
N PRO A 488 -11.41 8.88 18.39
CA PRO A 488 -10.18 8.68 17.64
C PRO A 488 -10.01 7.26 17.12
N ARG A 489 -9.37 7.13 15.96
CA ARG A 489 -8.97 5.87 15.32
C ARG A 489 -7.52 5.91 14.96
N GLU A 490 -6.70 5.53 15.95
CA GLU A 490 -5.25 5.56 15.81
C GLU A 490 -4.77 4.47 14.84
N LEU A 491 -4.26 4.90 13.69
CA LEU A 491 -3.65 4.05 12.68
C LEU A 491 -2.13 4.04 12.82
N VAL A 492 -1.51 2.88 12.63
CA VAL A 492 -0.05 2.70 12.66
C VAL A 492 0.40 1.80 11.52
N GLY A 493 1.62 2.04 11.01
CA GLY A 493 2.34 1.11 10.15
C GLY A 493 3.36 0.32 10.96
N VAL A 494 3.42 -1.00 10.75
CA VAL A 494 4.31 -1.91 11.47
C VAL A 494 5.08 -2.78 10.49
N VAL A 495 6.38 -2.96 10.72
CA VAL A 495 7.23 -3.87 9.95
C VAL A 495 7.80 -4.94 10.86
N LYS A 496 7.56 -6.20 10.51
CA LYS A 496 8.10 -7.36 11.22
C LYS A 496 9.08 -8.16 10.35
N ARG A 497 9.98 -8.88 11.03
CA ARG A 497 10.91 -9.82 10.41
C ARG A 497 10.75 -11.19 11.05
N GLY A 498 10.66 -12.22 10.21
CA GLY A 498 10.78 -13.62 10.58
C GLY A 498 12.02 -14.25 9.95
N THR A 499 12.59 -15.23 10.60
CA THR A 499 13.71 -16.03 10.06
C THR A 499 13.18 -17.40 9.64
N VAL A 500 13.53 -17.81 8.42
CA VAL A 500 13.17 -19.15 7.91
C VAL A 500 14.18 -20.16 8.39
N SER A 501 13.70 -21.21 9.04
CA SER A 501 14.51 -22.34 9.47
C SER A 501 13.82 -23.64 9.10
N SER A 502 14.52 -24.54 8.41
CA SER A 502 13.96 -25.81 7.91
C SER A 502 12.67 -25.63 7.08
N GLY A 503 12.59 -24.55 6.32
CA GLY A 503 11.43 -24.25 5.46
C GLY A 503 10.20 -23.73 6.21
N VAL A 504 10.36 -23.24 7.43
CA VAL A 504 9.28 -22.64 8.24
C VAL A 504 9.76 -21.32 8.83
N THR A 505 8.93 -20.29 8.70
CA THR A 505 9.18 -18.98 9.30
C THR A 505 8.77 -18.97 10.76
N GLY A 506 9.67 -18.50 11.61
CA GLY A 506 9.43 -18.38 13.04
C GLY A 506 10.07 -17.15 13.66
N SER A 507 9.88 -16.98 14.96
CA SER A 507 10.54 -15.93 15.77
C SER A 507 10.35 -14.51 15.21
N TRP A 508 9.11 -14.06 15.10
CA TRP A 508 8.78 -12.72 14.62
C TRP A 508 9.31 -11.63 15.53
N THR A 509 10.03 -10.69 14.93
CA THR A 509 10.57 -9.50 15.61
C THR A 509 10.00 -8.25 14.95
N THR A 510 9.49 -7.31 15.73
CA THR A 510 9.11 -5.98 15.23
C THR A 510 10.38 -5.17 14.98
N LEU A 511 10.61 -4.79 13.71
CA LEU A 511 11.73 -3.95 13.30
C LEU A 511 11.41 -2.47 13.40
N ASN A 512 10.18 -2.12 13.04
CA ASN A 512 9.67 -0.75 13.09
C ASN A 512 8.21 -0.74 13.50
N ARG A 513 7.85 0.24 14.31
CA ARG A 513 6.47 0.65 14.57
C ARG A 513 6.45 2.15 14.39
N GLY A 514 5.76 2.61 13.35
CA GLY A 514 5.63 4.03 13.05
C GLY A 514 4.94 4.82 14.15
N ALA A 515 4.96 6.12 14.06
CA ALA A 515 4.07 6.94 14.88
C ALA A 515 2.62 6.68 14.49
N SER A 516 1.72 6.70 15.46
CA SER A 516 0.29 6.63 15.18
C SER A 516 -0.27 8.00 14.82
N GLY A 517 -1.40 8.00 14.11
CA GLY A 517 -2.18 9.17 13.82
C GLY A 517 -3.66 8.87 13.73
N ASP A 518 -4.51 9.87 13.98
CA ASP A 518 -5.95 9.69 13.92
C ASP A 518 -6.41 9.60 12.45
N ALA A 519 -6.85 8.42 12.06
CA ALA A 519 -7.31 8.16 10.69
C ALA A 519 -8.50 9.03 10.28
N ARG A 520 -9.29 9.56 11.22
CA ARG A 520 -10.41 10.46 10.91
C ARG A 520 -9.96 11.78 10.29
N GLY A 521 -8.72 12.19 10.57
CA GLY A 521 -8.09 13.37 9.95
C GLY A 521 -7.78 13.19 8.48
N SER A 522 -7.69 11.95 7.97
CA SER A 522 -7.67 11.64 6.53
C SER A 522 -9.08 11.71 5.94
N SER A 523 -9.23 11.99 4.65
CA SER A 523 -10.56 12.05 4.03
C SER A 523 -10.52 11.69 2.55
N ALA A 524 -11.54 10.97 2.09
CA ALA A 524 -11.88 10.93 0.67
C ALA A 524 -12.40 12.31 0.21
N ASN A 525 -12.23 12.66 -1.07
CA ASN A 525 -12.73 13.92 -1.63
C ASN A 525 -14.25 14.09 -1.43
N SER A 526 -14.98 12.98 -1.39
CA SER A 526 -16.41 12.98 -1.04
C SER A 526 -16.70 13.30 0.42
N GLN A 527 -15.73 13.25 1.32
CA GLN A 527 -15.82 13.48 2.76
C GLN A 527 -16.74 12.50 3.53
N VAL A 528 -17.28 11.48 2.88
CA VAL A 528 -18.18 10.50 3.53
C VAL A 528 -17.42 9.51 4.41
N ALA A 529 -16.15 9.31 4.13
CA ALA A 529 -15.27 8.37 4.83
C ALA A 529 -13.81 8.77 4.72
N GLU A 530 -12.98 8.19 5.58
CA GLU A 530 -11.54 8.12 5.38
C GLU A 530 -11.22 7.22 4.18
N PHE A 531 -10.31 7.67 3.32
CA PHE A 531 -9.76 6.84 2.27
C PHE A 531 -8.27 6.62 2.50
N LEU A 532 -7.94 5.51 3.16
CA LEU A 532 -6.58 5.13 3.55
C LEU A 532 -5.93 4.17 2.53
N GLY A 533 -6.61 3.91 1.41
CA GLY A 533 -6.18 2.96 0.42
C GLY A 533 -6.51 1.50 0.76
N ASP A 534 -6.22 0.61 -0.17
CA ASP A 534 -6.63 -0.80 -0.13
C ASP A 534 -5.44 -1.75 0.05
N TYR A 535 -4.18 -1.26 0.11
CA TYR A 535 -3.00 -2.11 0.22
C TYR A 535 -1.79 -1.37 0.80
N VAL A 536 -0.80 -2.17 1.19
CA VAL A 536 0.57 -1.81 1.59
C VAL A 536 1.53 -2.81 0.96
N TYR A 537 2.81 -2.48 0.80
CA TYR A 537 3.76 -3.40 0.18
C TYR A 537 5.12 -3.41 0.86
N ALA A 538 5.79 -4.56 0.72
CA ALA A 538 7.18 -4.77 1.10
C ALA A 538 7.97 -5.37 -0.06
N ALA A 539 9.28 -5.17 -0.03
CA ALA A 539 10.24 -5.83 -0.91
C ALA A 539 11.45 -6.27 -0.09
N ALA A 540 12.11 -7.34 -0.53
CA ALA A 540 13.24 -7.91 0.20
C ALA A 540 14.42 -8.18 -0.74
N THR A 541 15.62 -8.02 -0.19
CA THR A 541 16.88 -8.47 -0.75
C THR A 541 17.48 -9.55 0.17
N ASN A 542 18.62 -10.10 -0.17
CA ASN A 542 19.32 -11.04 0.71
C ASN A 542 19.92 -10.37 1.96
N THR A 543 19.93 -9.04 2.03
CA THR A 543 20.59 -8.28 3.10
C THR A 543 19.66 -7.36 3.88
N PHE A 544 18.54 -6.94 3.31
CA PHE A 544 17.56 -6.06 3.96
C PHE A 544 16.15 -6.24 3.38
N GLY A 545 15.17 -5.79 4.14
CA GLY A 545 13.81 -5.55 3.67
C GLY A 545 13.47 -4.07 3.74
N VAL A 546 12.61 -3.64 2.82
CA VAL A 546 12.04 -2.31 2.79
C VAL A 546 10.52 -2.42 2.65
N ALA A 547 9.80 -1.53 3.30
CA ALA A 547 8.34 -1.55 3.34
C ALA A 547 7.77 -0.14 3.28
N VAL A 548 6.57 -0.01 2.72
CA VAL A 548 5.79 1.23 2.62
C VAL A 548 4.37 1.01 3.13
N TRP A 549 3.80 2.04 3.76
CA TRP A 549 2.46 1.98 4.32
C TRP A 549 1.76 3.34 4.30
N ASN A 550 0.44 3.33 4.43
CA ASN A 550 -0.39 4.52 4.60
C ASN A 550 -0.24 5.07 6.03
N ASP A 551 -0.04 6.36 6.16
CA ASP A 551 0.27 7.01 7.44
C ASP A 551 -0.56 8.27 7.64
N THR A 552 -1.12 8.42 8.83
CA THR A 552 -1.99 9.56 9.19
C THR A 552 -1.42 10.38 10.35
N ARG A 553 -0.12 10.21 10.69
CA ARG A 553 0.50 10.90 11.85
C ARG A 553 0.44 12.43 11.77
N ASN A 554 0.34 12.98 10.58
CA ASN A 554 0.25 14.41 10.33
C ASN A 554 -1.20 14.88 10.11
N ALA A 555 -2.17 13.98 10.06
CA ALA A 555 -3.57 14.32 9.85
C ALA A 555 -4.17 14.99 11.09
N GLN A 556 -5.00 16.00 10.89
CA GLN A 556 -5.79 16.65 11.93
C GLN A 556 -7.27 16.38 11.72
N ASP A 557 -7.94 16.01 12.79
CA ASP A 557 -9.39 15.80 12.77
C ASP A 557 -10.17 17.09 12.47
N CYS A 558 -11.35 16.93 11.88
CA CYS A 558 -12.29 18.01 11.62
C CYS A 558 -13.69 17.66 12.15
N ARG A 559 -14.05 18.24 13.28
CA ARG A 559 -15.32 17.96 13.95
C ARG A 559 -16.56 18.15 13.06
N ALA A 560 -16.52 19.08 12.11
CA ALA A 560 -17.64 19.30 11.19
C ALA A 560 -17.83 18.09 10.27
N VAL A 561 -16.72 17.51 9.78
CA VAL A 561 -16.75 16.30 8.96
C VAL A 561 -17.20 15.09 9.77
N ASP A 562 -16.72 14.91 11.00
CA ASP A 562 -17.19 13.83 11.86
C ASP A 562 -18.68 13.90 12.14
N THR A 563 -19.20 15.10 12.38
CA THR A 563 -20.64 15.31 12.58
C THR A 563 -21.42 14.98 11.29
N TYR A 564 -20.91 15.38 10.15
CA TYR A 564 -21.52 15.06 8.86
C TYR A 564 -21.58 13.53 8.62
N ARG A 565 -20.51 12.82 8.89
CA ARG A 565 -20.42 11.35 8.78
C ARG A 565 -21.36 10.65 9.76
N GLU A 566 -21.41 11.11 11.01
CA GLU A 566 -22.34 10.59 12.03
C GLU A 566 -23.80 10.76 11.61
N ASN A 567 -24.14 11.93 11.07
CA ASN A 567 -25.48 12.19 10.56
C ASN A 567 -25.84 11.30 9.37
N LEU A 568 -24.88 11.04 8.45
CA LEU A 568 -25.06 10.09 7.35
C LEU A 568 -25.38 8.70 7.89
N LEU A 569 -24.62 8.23 8.86
CA LEU A 569 -24.81 6.91 9.49
C LEU A 569 -26.18 6.79 10.15
N GLN A 570 -26.64 7.86 10.82
CA GLN A 570 -27.93 7.91 11.54
C GLN A 570 -29.11 8.28 10.63
N GLY A 571 -28.90 8.59 9.36
CA GLY A 571 -29.95 9.02 8.44
C GLY A 571 -30.57 10.37 8.78
N ILE A 572 -29.83 11.25 9.49
CA ILE A 572 -30.29 12.58 9.88
C ILE A 572 -30.31 13.52 8.67
N THR A 573 -31.43 14.20 8.47
CA THR A 573 -31.61 15.20 7.40
C THR A 573 -32.29 16.46 7.94
N PRO A 574 -31.92 17.67 7.46
CA PRO A 574 -30.87 17.94 6.48
C PRO A 574 -29.48 17.70 7.04
N ASN A 575 -28.54 17.24 6.19
CA ASN A 575 -27.15 17.02 6.54
C ASN A 575 -26.25 17.69 5.49
N PRO A 576 -26.03 19.02 5.58
CA PRO A 576 -25.21 19.73 4.61
C PRO A 576 -23.75 19.24 4.71
N LYS A 577 -23.14 19.02 3.55
CA LYS A 577 -21.74 18.63 3.47
C LYS A 577 -20.85 19.79 3.91
N PRO A 578 -19.90 19.59 4.83
CA PRO A 578 -19.01 20.65 5.28
C PRO A 578 -18.05 21.05 4.16
N ASP A 579 -17.60 22.27 4.23
CA ASP A 579 -16.56 22.85 3.36
C ASP A 579 -15.27 22.95 4.20
N PRO A 580 -14.25 22.10 3.97
CA PRO A 580 -13.08 22.04 4.82
C PRO A 580 -12.35 23.37 5.01
N PRO A 581 -12.16 24.22 3.99
CA PRO A 581 -11.51 25.53 4.16
C PRO A 581 -12.16 26.45 5.18
N THR A 582 -13.48 26.32 5.39
CA THR A 582 -14.24 27.18 6.32
C THR A 582 -14.78 26.43 7.54
N SER A 583 -14.96 25.12 7.43
CA SER A 583 -15.58 24.29 8.46
C SER A 583 -14.57 23.61 9.38
N CYS A 584 -13.34 23.37 8.90
CA CYS A 584 -12.25 22.81 9.69
C CYS A 584 -11.41 23.93 10.34
N PRO A 585 -10.56 23.64 11.34
CA PRO A 585 -9.68 24.63 11.93
C PRO A 585 -8.79 25.31 10.87
N ALA A 586 -8.58 26.61 10.98
CA ALA A 586 -7.74 27.35 10.05
C ALA A 586 -6.32 26.75 10.01
N ASN A 587 -5.77 26.60 8.79
CA ASN A 587 -4.49 25.95 8.52
C ASN A 587 -4.42 24.49 9.03
N SER A 588 -5.56 23.83 9.12
CA SER A 588 -5.65 22.41 9.49
C SER A 588 -4.99 21.55 8.42
N THR A 589 -4.29 20.50 8.86
CA THR A 589 -3.82 19.41 8.02
C THR A 589 -4.90 18.33 7.81
N PHE A 590 -6.16 18.69 7.92
CA PHE A 590 -7.29 17.83 7.60
C PHE A 590 -7.17 17.28 6.18
N GLY A 591 -7.56 16.03 6.00
CA GLY A 591 -7.47 15.31 4.73
C GLY A 591 -6.11 14.65 4.49
N ASN A 592 -5.06 15.07 5.24
CA ASN A 592 -3.70 14.54 5.07
C ASN A 592 -3.63 13.03 5.28
N SER A 593 -2.93 12.39 4.39
CA SER A 593 -2.31 11.08 4.56
C SER A 593 -1.01 11.06 3.76
N ASP A 594 0.01 10.42 4.29
CA ASP A 594 1.34 10.32 3.68
C ASP A 594 1.70 8.86 3.45
N ILE A 595 2.70 8.62 2.60
CA ILE A 595 3.37 7.32 2.53
C ILE A 595 4.65 7.40 3.35
N TYR A 596 4.77 6.49 4.32
CA TYR A 596 5.99 6.28 5.08
C TYR A 596 6.64 4.96 4.74
N SER A 597 7.94 4.89 4.90
CA SER A 597 8.75 3.69 4.68
C SER A 597 9.63 3.38 5.87
N PHE A 598 10.07 2.13 5.93
CA PHE A 598 11.16 1.67 6.76
C PHE A 598 12.06 0.76 5.93
N SER A 599 13.36 0.93 6.09
CA SER A 599 14.36 0.02 5.52
C SER A 599 15.26 -0.52 6.63
N SER A 600 15.49 -1.82 6.60
CA SER A 600 16.45 -2.49 7.49
C SER A 600 17.87 -2.53 6.91
N ALA A 601 18.14 -1.79 5.83
CA ALA A 601 19.47 -1.70 5.22
C ALA A 601 20.50 -1.14 6.22
N PRO A 602 21.72 -1.70 6.24
CA PRO A 602 22.80 -1.31 7.15
C PRO A 602 23.28 0.14 6.97
#